data_cec802bfa7b998d0e199b270e7cb13c1
#
_entry.id   cec802bfa7b998d0e199b270e7cb13c1
#
_cell.length_a   1.000
_cell.length_b   1.000
_cell.length_c   1.000
_cell.angle_alpha   90.00
_cell.angle_beta   90.00
_cell.angle_gamma   90.00
#
_symmetry.space_group_name_H-M   'P 1'
#
loop_
_entity.id
_entity.type
_entity.pdbx_description
1 polymer ?
#
loop_
_entity_poly.entity_id
_entity_poly.type
_entity_poly.pdbx_seq_one_letter_code
_entity_poly.pdbx_strand_id
1 'polypeptide(L)'
;MLLSEILFFTGFIVFIIAILAVDMLVIDKQAHVVSIREAGTWTAVWIILALLFGVFLWFHGDMIHGIQSYADLQEVTRRYASHINLEGVGLEEGLDLYRHNMAMDYITGYLIEKMLSVDNLFVMMMIFTAFQVSNKEYQHVLNWGILGAIVMRCVFIFIGSAIISRFDWVLIVFGLFLVYSAVKMFATRNKDEHIDVERQPVVRFLSRYFRVYPRFEGDRFMVYARKEGDNYVLADRRHGGLLHFTPLLVTVVVIEFSDLIFAFDSIPAVFSVSLDPYVVFFSNIFAILGLRAMFFLLSAIADRFRYLKTGVCLLLLFIGIKLLLGHLVTISNLWSLAFILAVLTVSIVLSIVIPQKETNSQEQTAGKETER
;
A
#
# COMPACT_ATOMS: atom_id res chain seq x y z
N MET A 1 12.72 -25.15 -13.09
CA MET A 1 11.86 -24.33 -12.22
C MET A 1 12.65 -23.24 -11.47
N LEU A 2 13.51 -23.52 -10.50
CA LEU A 2 14.16 -22.48 -9.69
C LEU A 2 14.92 -21.40 -10.50
N LEU A 3 15.60 -21.77 -11.58
CA LEU A 3 16.34 -20.83 -12.44
C LEU A 3 15.37 -19.93 -13.25
N SER A 4 14.28 -20.48 -13.77
CA SER A 4 13.26 -19.70 -14.49
C SER A 4 12.53 -18.71 -13.57
N GLU A 5 12.20 -19.13 -12.36
CA GLU A 5 11.62 -18.25 -11.34
C GLU A 5 12.55 -17.07 -11.00
N ILE A 6 13.84 -17.35 -10.76
CA ILE A 6 14.84 -16.32 -10.47
C ILE A 6 15.00 -15.36 -11.66
N LEU A 7 15.07 -15.89 -12.89
CA LEU A 7 15.21 -15.06 -14.08
C LEU A 7 13.98 -14.17 -14.31
N PHE A 8 12.77 -14.75 -14.19
CA PHE A 8 11.54 -13.98 -14.33
C PHE A 8 11.43 -12.89 -13.24
N PHE A 9 11.66 -13.25 -11.99
CA PHE A 9 11.60 -12.32 -10.87
C PHE A 9 12.63 -11.19 -11.00
N THR A 10 13.87 -11.53 -11.38
CA THR A 10 14.92 -10.54 -11.62
C THR A 10 14.54 -9.60 -12.78
N GLY A 11 14.03 -10.15 -13.89
CA GLY A 11 13.54 -9.38 -15.01
C GLY A 11 12.39 -8.45 -14.62
N PHE A 12 11.45 -8.93 -13.79
CA PHE A 12 10.36 -8.13 -13.25
C PHE A 12 10.88 -6.99 -12.36
N ILE A 13 11.82 -7.25 -11.44
CA ILE A 13 12.42 -6.22 -10.59
C ILE A 13 13.14 -5.16 -11.44
N VAL A 14 13.91 -5.56 -12.45
CA VAL A 14 14.56 -4.62 -13.38
C VAL A 14 13.52 -3.77 -14.12
N PHE A 15 12.43 -4.38 -14.58
CA PHE A 15 11.32 -3.67 -15.22
C PHE A 15 10.69 -2.64 -14.28
N ILE A 16 10.40 -3.00 -13.02
CA ILE A 16 9.84 -2.09 -12.02
C ILE A 16 10.81 -0.94 -11.71
N ILE A 17 12.10 -1.24 -11.53
CA ILE A 17 13.13 -0.20 -11.30
C ILE A 17 13.21 0.74 -12.51
N ALA A 18 13.16 0.22 -13.72
CA ALA A 18 13.18 1.05 -14.93
C ALA A 18 11.95 1.97 -15.01
N ILE A 19 10.77 1.47 -14.72
CA ILE A 19 9.54 2.26 -14.68
C ILE A 19 9.63 3.36 -13.60
N LEU A 20 10.07 3.02 -12.39
CA LEU A 20 10.25 4.00 -11.32
C LEU A 20 11.30 5.05 -11.67
N ALA A 21 12.40 4.64 -12.31
CA ALA A 21 13.41 5.58 -12.78
C ALA A 21 12.84 6.55 -13.83
N VAL A 22 12.02 6.07 -14.77
CA VAL A 22 11.32 6.93 -15.73
C VAL A 22 10.35 7.86 -15.02
N ASP A 23 9.55 7.36 -14.08
CA ASP A 23 8.60 8.15 -13.30
C ASP A 23 9.33 9.27 -12.51
N MET A 24 10.41 8.93 -11.80
CA MET A 24 11.16 9.89 -10.98
C MET A 24 12.07 10.85 -11.79
N LEU A 25 12.70 10.38 -12.88
CA LEU A 25 13.71 11.16 -13.60
C LEU A 25 13.14 11.94 -14.78
N VAL A 26 12.07 11.46 -15.40
CA VAL A 26 11.50 12.06 -16.61
C VAL A 26 10.27 12.89 -16.32
N ILE A 27 9.37 12.36 -15.48
CA ILE A 27 8.07 12.97 -15.19
C ILE A 27 8.20 14.04 -14.10
N ASP A 28 9.10 13.85 -13.14
CA ASP A 28 9.22 14.64 -11.91
C ASP A 28 10.37 15.68 -11.95
N LYS A 29 10.75 16.15 -13.13
CA LYS A 29 11.90 17.07 -13.30
C LYS A 29 11.81 18.43 -12.61
N GLN A 30 10.63 18.89 -12.25
CA GLN A 30 10.42 20.17 -11.56
C GLN A 30 9.36 20.01 -10.47
N ALA A 31 9.69 20.40 -9.25
CA ALA A 31 8.72 20.46 -8.16
C ALA A 31 7.57 21.43 -8.54
N HIS A 32 6.44 20.87 -8.94
CA HIS A 32 5.22 21.61 -9.28
C HIS A 32 4.03 21.06 -8.49
N VAL A 33 2.99 21.86 -8.36
CA VAL A 33 1.75 21.40 -7.73
C VAL A 33 0.98 20.56 -8.76
N VAL A 34 0.86 19.27 -8.51
CA VAL A 34 0.17 18.32 -9.40
C VAL A 34 -1.31 18.69 -9.52
N SER A 35 -1.80 18.85 -10.74
CA SER A 35 -3.21 19.13 -10.98
C SER A 35 -4.08 17.87 -10.84
N ILE A 36 -5.37 18.05 -10.50
CA ILE A 36 -6.32 16.92 -10.38
C ILE A 36 -6.41 16.12 -11.68
N ARG A 37 -6.37 16.77 -12.84
CA ARG A 37 -6.42 16.11 -14.16
C ARG A 37 -5.17 15.27 -14.39
N GLU A 38 -4.02 15.79 -14.06
CA GLU A 38 -2.73 15.09 -14.15
C GLU A 38 -2.72 13.86 -13.22
N ALA A 39 -3.06 14.05 -11.94
CA ALA A 39 -3.16 12.97 -10.98
C ALA A 39 -4.15 11.88 -11.43
N GLY A 40 -5.32 12.27 -11.95
CA GLY A 40 -6.31 11.34 -12.49
C GLY A 40 -5.80 10.57 -13.71
N THR A 41 -5.10 11.24 -14.63
CA THR A 41 -4.50 10.59 -15.81
C THR A 41 -3.45 9.57 -15.42
N TRP A 42 -2.52 9.93 -14.53
CA TRP A 42 -1.49 9.00 -14.05
C TRP A 42 -2.08 7.85 -13.25
N THR A 43 -3.10 8.10 -12.43
CA THR A 43 -3.82 7.02 -11.74
C THR A 43 -4.43 6.03 -12.74
N ALA A 44 -5.06 6.53 -13.80
CA ALA A 44 -5.62 5.69 -14.86
C ALA A 44 -4.53 4.89 -15.61
N VAL A 45 -3.40 5.51 -15.93
CA VAL A 45 -2.25 4.84 -16.57
C VAL A 45 -1.74 3.68 -15.71
N TRP A 46 -1.58 3.89 -14.41
CA TRP A 46 -1.12 2.84 -13.49
C TRP A 46 -2.13 1.70 -13.34
N ILE A 47 -3.43 2.01 -13.32
CA ILE A 47 -4.49 0.99 -13.30
C ILE A 47 -4.47 0.18 -14.59
N ILE A 48 -4.37 0.84 -15.75
CA ILE A 48 -4.31 0.15 -17.05
C ILE A 48 -3.07 -0.75 -17.12
N LEU A 49 -1.91 -0.29 -16.67
CA LEU A 49 -0.68 -1.09 -16.64
C LEU A 49 -0.83 -2.33 -15.75
N ALA A 50 -1.46 -2.19 -14.58
CA ALA A 50 -1.77 -3.33 -13.70
C ALA A 50 -2.72 -4.33 -14.36
N LEU A 51 -3.76 -3.85 -15.04
CA LEU A 51 -4.69 -4.72 -15.76
C LEU A 51 -4.03 -5.41 -16.95
N LEU A 52 -3.15 -4.73 -17.69
CA LEU A 52 -2.37 -5.32 -18.77
C LEU A 52 -1.45 -6.44 -18.26
N PHE A 53 -0.87 -6.28 -17.08
CA PHE A 53 -0.10 -7.37 -16.46
C PHE A 53 -1.02 -8.55 -16.06
N GLY A 54 -2.24 -8.29 -15.60
CA GLY A 54 -3.25 -9.35 -15.39
C GLY A 54 -3.59 -10.11 -16.67
N VAL A 55 -3.73 -9.40 -17.80
CA VAL A 55 -3.92 -10.01 -19.12
C VAL A 55 -2.68 -10.83 -19.53
N PHE A 56 -1.48 -10.33 -19.26
CA PHE A 56 -0.25 -11.09 -19.48
C PHE A 56 -0.27 -12.42 -18.68
N LEU A 57 -0.65 -12.39 -17.41
CA LEU A 57 -0.76 -13.60 -16.59
C LEU A 57 -1.80 -14.58 -17.12
N TRP A 58 -2.90 -14.07 -17.66
CA TRP A 58 -3.96 -14.90 -18.28
C TRP A 58 -3.46 -15.77 -19.42
N PHE A 59 -2.51 -15.28 -20.21
CA PHE A 59 -1.96 -15.99 -21.35
C PHE A 59 -0.61 -16.66 -21.08
N HIS A 60 0.19 -16.13 -20.15
CA HIS A 60 1.59 -16.50 -19.95
C HIS A 60 1.97 -16.69 -18.46
N GLY A 61 1.00 -16.92 -17.57
CA GLY A 61 1.26 -17.06 -16.14
C GLY A 61 2.15 -18.27 -15.79
N ASP A 62 2.17 -19.30 -16.63
CA ASP A 62 3.05 -20.47 -16.51
C ASP A 62 4.56 -20.13 -16.59
N MET A 63 4.91 -19.02 -17.26
CA MET A 63 6.30 -18.58 -17.39
C MET A 63 6.94 -18.21 -16.05
N ILE A 64 6.14 -17.79 -15.07
CA ILE A 64 6.63 -17.36 -13.74
C ILE A 64 7.38 -18.52 -13.08
N HIS A 65 6.76 -19.68 -13.03
CA HIS A 65 7.33 -20.89 -12.47
C HIS A 65 8.08 -21.74 -13.50
N GLY A 66 8.07 -21.37 -14.78
CA GLY A 66 8.72 -22.09 -15.87
C GLY A 66 8.17 -23.50 -16.03
N ILE A 67 6.86 -23.65 -16.04
CA ILE A 67 6.15 -24.93 -16.17
C ILE A 67 6.34 -25.45 -17.60
N GLN A 68 7.00 -26.59 -17.77
CA GLN A 68 7.24 -27.19 -19.08
C GLN A 68 6.65 -28.61 -19.21
N SER A 69 6.32 -29.25 -18.08
CA SER A 69 5.79 -30.57 -18.02
C SER A 69 4.56 -30.69 -17.14
N TYR A 70 3.78 -31.76 -17.31
CA TYR A 70 2.65 -32.04 -16.44
C TYR A 70 3.06 -32.27 -14.97
N ALA A 71 4.26 -32.82 -14.75
CA ALA A 71 4.81 -32.98 -13.41
C ALA A 71 5.11 -31.62 -12.73
N ASP A 72 5.68 -30.66 -13.49
CA ASP A 72 5.90 -29.30 -12.98
C ASP A 72 4.56 -28.62 -12.63
N LEU A 73 3.55 -28.77 -13.51
CA LEU A 73 2.21 -28.24 -13.28
C LEU A 73 1.59 -28.81 -12.01
N GLN A 74 1.67 -30.12 -11.80
CA GLN A 74 1.17 -30.76 -10.58
C GLN A 74 1.90 -30.28 -9.33
N GLU A 75 3.21 -30.12 -9.38
CA GLU A 75 4.00 -29.66 -8.23
C GLU A 75 3.63 -28.25 -7.84
N VAL A 76 3.58 -27.30 -8.82
CA VAL A 76 3.23 -25.89 -8.58
C VAL A 76 1.79 -25.76 -8.08
N THR A 77 0.84 -26.47 -8.73
CA THR A 77 -0.57 -26.44 -8.33
C THR A 77 -0.76 -27.00 -6.93
N ARG A 78 -0.12 -28.11 -6.58
CA ARG A 78 -0.16 -28.67 -5.22
C ARG A 78 0.37 -27.69 -4.19
N ARG A 79 1.39 -26.88 -4.55
CA ARG A 79 2.06 -25.97 -3.63
C ARG A 79 1.29 -24.67 -3.42
N TYR A 80 0.72 -24.10 -4.46
CA TYR A 80 0.17 -22.73 -4.44
C TYR A 80 -1.32 -22.64 -4.79
N ALA A 81 -1.87 -23.62 -5.48
CA ALA A 81 -3.23 -23.61 -6.01
C ALA A 81 -3.93 -24.96 -5.81
N SER A 82 -3.81 -25.55 -4.61
CA SER A 82 -4.30 -26.90 -4.28
C SER A 82 -5.80 -27.13 -4.48
N HIS A 83 -6.57 -26.06 -4.67
CA HIS A 83 -8.00 -26.13 -5.01
C HIS A 83 -8.27 -26.45 -6.48
N ILE A 84 -7.26 -26.38 -7.36
CA ILE A 84 -7.39 -26.77 -8.77
C ILE A 84 -7.28 -28.30 -8.88
N ASN A 85 -8.33 -28.94 -9.39
CA ASN A 85 -8.29 -30.37 -9.67
C ASN A 85 -7.74 -30.64 -11.07
N LEU A 86 -6.62 -31.34 -11.15
CA LEU A 86 -5.96 -31.74 -12.41
C LEU A 86 -6.23 -33.20 -12.79
N GLU A 87 -7.11 -33.95 -12.08
CA GLU A 87 -7.41 -35.34 -12.37
C GLU A 87 -8.11 -35.49 -13.72
N GLY A 88 -7.52 -36.25 -14.60
CA GLY A 88 -8.06 -36.54 -15.95
C GLY A 88 -7.89 -35.38 -16.96
N VAL A 89 -7.18 -34.31 -16.57
CA VAL A 89 -6.95 -33.12 -17.42
C VAL A 89 -5.60 -33.25 -18.13
N GLY A 90 -5.54 -32.91 -19.42
CA GLY A 90 -4.29 -32.86 -20.19
C GLY A 90 -3.42 -31.64 -19.80
N LEU A 91 -2.15 -31.63 -20.28
CA LEU A 91 -1.22 -30.54 -19.97
C LEU A 91 -1.75 -29.17 -20.41
N GLU A 92 -2.21 -29.02 -21.63
CA GLU A 92 -2.68 -27.73 -22.18
C GLU A 92 -3.90 -27.23 -21.43
N GLU A 93 -4.89 -28.07 -21.19
CA GLU A 93 -6.09 -27.70 -20.44
C GLU A 93 -5.75 -27.37 -18.98
N GLY A 94 -4.83 -28.10 -18.36
CA GLY A 94 -4.34 -27.84 -17.02
C GLY A 94 -3.56 -26.52 -16.91
N LEU A 95 -2.76 -26.18 -17.93
CA LEU A 95 -2.08 -24.89 -18.03
C LEU A 95 -3.08 -23.73 -18.14
N ASP A 96 -4.13 -23.89 -18.94
CA ASP A 96 -5.15 -22.83 -19.05
C ASP A 96 -5.89 -22.62 -17.74
N LEU A 97 -6.28 -23.68 -17.03
CA LEU A 97 -6.89 -23.59 -15.71
C LEU A 97 -5.96 -22.87 -14.72
N TYR A 98 -4.68 -23.21 -14.73
CA TYR A 98 -3.68 -22.59 -13.84
C TYR A 98 -3.47 -21.12 -14.16
N ARG A 99 -3.26 -20.75 -15.45
CA ARG A 99 -3.07 -19.36 -15.90
C ARG A 99 -4.27 -18.47 -15.54
N HIS A 100 -5.48 -18.97 -15.80
CA HIS A 100 -6.71 -18.25 -15.48
C HIS A 100 -6.86 -18.04 -13.97
N ASN A 101 -6.59 -19.05 -13.16
CA ASN A 101 -6.62 -18.92 -11.70
C ASN A 101 -5.59 -17.89 -11.21
N MET A 102 -4.36 -17.97 -11.70
CA MET A 102 -3.29 -17.04 -11.34
C MET A 102 -3.65 -15.59 -11.68
N ALA A 103 -4.21 -15.36 -12.87
CA ALA A 103 -4.65 -14.03 -13.28
C ALA A 103 -5.79 -13.49 -12.39
N MET A 104 -6.76 -14.35 -12.04
CA MET A 104 -7.85 -14.00 -11.13
C MET A 104 -7.35 -13.69 -9.72
N ASP A 105 -6.42 -14.49 -9.21
CA ASP A 105 -5.77 -14.26 -7.91
C ASP A 105 -5.02 -12.92 -7.89
N TYR A 106 -4.26 -12.64 -8.95
CA TYR A 106 -3.55 -11.38 -9.12
C TYR A 106 -4.51 -10.17 -9.12
N ILE A 107 -5.56 -10.20 -9.94
CA ILE A 107 -6.54 -9.10 -10.02
C ILE A 107 -7.25 -8.90 -8.68
N THR A 108 -7.64 -10.00 -8.04
CA THR A 108 -8.30 -9.95 -6.72
C THR A 108 -7.37 -9.36 -5.68
N GLY A 109 -6.12 -9.82 -5.61
CA GLY A 109 -5.08 -9.28 -4.71
C GLY A 109 -4.79 -7.80 -4.98
N TYR A 110 -4.68 -7.41 -6.26
CA TYR A 110 -4.51 -6.01 -6.66
C TYR A 110 -5.66 -5.12 -6.19
N LEU A 111 -6.91 -5.55 -6.32
CA LEU A 111 -8.07 -4.78 -5.89
C LEU A 111 -8.16 -4.67 -4.37
N ILE A 112 -7.88 -5.75 -3.64
CA ILE A 112 -7.78 -5.73 -2.18
C ILE A 112 -6.75 -4.70 -1.74
N GLU A 113 -5.52 -4.81 -2.26
CA GLU A 113 -4.43 -3.92 -1.90
C GLU A 113 -4.75 -2.47 -2.26
N LYS A 114 -5.34 -2.24 -3.44
CA LYS A 114 -5.73 -0.91 -3.90
C LYS A 114 -6.77 -0.26 -2.98
N MET A 115 -7.74 -1.05 -2.47
CA MET A 115 -8.71 -0.55 -1.50
C MET A 115 -8.08 -0.24 -0.15
N LEU A 116 -7.26 -1.16 0.37
CA LEU A 116 -6.59 -0.97 1.66
C LEU A 116 -5.61 0.22 1.61
N SER A 117 -4.96 0.42 0.46
CA SER A 117 -4.05 1.56 0.24
C SER A 117 -4.72 2.93 0.36
N VAL A 118 -6.05 3.04 0.21
CA VAL A 118 -6.75 4.32 0.40
C VAL A 118 -6.65 4.80 1.83
N ASP A 119 -6.79 3.93 2.81
CA ASP A 119 -6.64 4.29 4.23
C ASP A 119 -5.21 4.76 4.54
N ASN A 120 -4.20 4.09 3.95
CA ASN A 120 -2.80 4.50 4.03
C ASN A 120 -2.60 5.94 3.53
N LEU A 121 -3.27 6.31 2.43
CA LEU A 121 -3.18 7.66 1.86
C LEU A 121 -3.80 8.72 2.79
N PHE A 122 -4.89 8.41 3.49
CA PHE A 122 -5.44 9.33 4.50
C PHE A 122 -4.46 9.55 5.65
N VAL A 123 -3.81 8.49 6.13
CA VAL A 123 -2.80 8.63 7.19
C VAL A 123 -1.58 9.41 6.70
N MET A 124 -1.13 9.20 5.46
CA MET A 124 -0.06 10.00 4.85
C MET A 124 -0.43 11.49 4.80
N MET A 125 -1.68 11.84 4.40
CA MET A 125 -2.15 13.24 4.43
C MET A 125 -2.14 13.83 5.84
N MET A 126 -2.57 13.07 6.85
CA MET A 126 -2.51 13.50 8.24
C MET A 126 -1.08 13.70 8.72
N ILE A 127 -0.14 12.82 8.35
CA ILE A 127 1.28 12.97 8.67
C ILE A 127 1.85 14.24 8.03
N PHE A 128 1.61 14.49 6.74
CA PHE A 128 2.07 15.71 6.07
C PHE A 128 1.54 16.98 6.74
N THR A 129 0.26 16.97 7.11
CA THR A 129 -0.36 18.09 7.83
C THR A 129 0.24 18.29 9.21
N ALA A 130 0.42 17.21 9.97
CA ALA A 130 0.97 17.26 11.34
C ALA A 130 2.42 17.73 11.37
N PHE A 131 3.23 17.32 10.37
CA PHE A 131 4.62 17.79 10.22
C PHE A 131 4.74 19.12 9.48
N GLN A 132 3.64 19.70 8.99
CA GLN A 132 3.62 20.95 8.22
C GLN A 132 4.54 20.90 6.99
N VAL A 133 4.60 19.76 6.33
CA VAL A 133 5.36 19.59 5.08
C VAL A 133 4.74 20.46 3.99
N SER A 134 5.53 21.15 3.19
CA SER A 134 5.00 21.97 2.12
C SER A 134 4.54 21.11 0.92
N ASN A 135 3.52 21.57 0.19
CA ASN A 135 2.98 20.82 -0.97
C ASN A 135 4.04 20.54 -2.05
N LYS A 136 5.09 21.36 -2.13
CA LYS A 136 6.20 21.18 -3.07
C LYS A 136 7.10 20.00 -2.72
N GLU A 137 7.15 19.64 -1.44
CA GLU A 137 8.00 18.57 -0.91
C GLU A 137 7.28 17.22 -0.87
N TYR A 138 5.93 17.20 -1.04
CA TYR A 138 5.15 15.97 -1.03
C TYR A 138 5.67 14.93 -2.02
N GLN A 139 5.98 15.35 -3.26
CA GLN A 139 6.50 14.44 -4.28
C GLN A 139 7.81 13.80 -3.85
N HIS A 140 8.72 14.59 -3.29
CA HIS A 140 10.02 14.09 -2.85
C HIS A 140 9.89 13.06 -1.72
N VAL A 141 9.05 13.33 -0.73
CA VAL A 141 8.77 12.40 0.37
C VAL A 141 8.09 11.12 -0.12
N LEU A 142 7.06 11.26 -0.98
CA LEU A 142 6.35 10.11 -1.53
C LEU A 142 7.23 9.21 -2.41
N ASN A 143 8.16 9.79 -3.18
CA ASN A 143 9.09 9.01 -4.01
C ASN A 143 9.97 8.09 -3.15
N TRP A 144 10.52 8.61 -2.07
CA TRP A 144 11.31 7.80 -1.13
C TRP A 144 10.45 6.82 -0.35
N GLY A 145 9.25 7.23 0.07
CA GLY A 145 8.27 6.38 0.70
C GLY A 145 7.88 5.18 -0.17
N ILE A 146 7.61 5.38 -1.46
CA ILE A 146 7.31 4.27 -2.37
C ILE A 146 8.48 3.29 -2.49
N LEU A 147 9.70 3.80 -2.57
CA LEU A 147 10.88 2.94 -2.70
C LEU A 147 11.07 2.08 -1.44
N GLY A 148 10.93 2.67 -0.25
CA GLY A 148 10.98 1.95 1.01
C GLY A 148 9.86 0.92 1.14
N ALA A 149 8.62 1.31 0.82
CA ALA A 149 7.46 0.42 0.83
C ALA A 149 7.66 -0.82 -0.05
N ILE A 150 8.21 -0.67 -1.27
CA ILE A 150 8.52 -1.79 -2.16
C ILE A 150 9.50 -2.77 -1.51
N VAL A 151 10.59 -2.25 -0.93
CA VAL A 151 11.60 -3.08 -0.27
C VAL A 151 11.01 -3.81 0.93
N MET A 152 10.28 -3.09 1.79
CA MET A 152 9.66 -3.67 2.98
C MET A 152 8.64 -4.75 2.61
N ARG A 153 7.75 -4.49 1.65
CA ARG A 153 6.76 -5.47 1.20
C ARG A 153 7.40 -6.70 0.57
N CYS A 154 8.46 -6.54 -0.24
CA CYS A 154 9.23 -7.66 -0.74
C CYS A 154 9.68 -8.57 0.40
N VAL A 155 10.34 -8.00 1.41
CA VAL A 155 10.81 -8.76 2.58
C VAL A 155 9.67 -9.45 3.32
N PHE A 156 8.58 -8.73 3.64
CA PHE A 156 7.46 -9.27 4.40
C PHE A 156 6.65 -10.32 3.66
N ILE A 157 6.47 -10.18 2.35
CA ILE A 157 5.73 -11.17 1.55
C ILE A 157 6.49 -12.48 1.49
N PHE A 158 7.79 -12.45 1.18
CA PHE A 158 8.59 -13.68 1.09
C PHE A 158 8.80 -14.35 2.45
N ILE A 159 9.04 -13.57 3.52
CA ILE A 159 9.09 -14.10 4.89
C ILE A 159 7.71 -14.67 5.29
N GLY A 160 6.64 -13.93 5.04
CA GLY A 160 5.27 -14.36 5.35
C GLY A 160 4.91 -15.66 4.62
N SER A 161 5.21 -15.76 3.32
CA SER A 161 5.02 -16.99 2.55
C SER A 161 5.81 -18.16 3.11
N ALA A 162 7.09 -17.95 3.48
CA ALA A 162 7.91 -18.99 4.08
C ALA A 162 7.38 -19.47 5.43
N ILE A 163 6.79 -18.58 6.22
CA ILE A 163 6.14 -18.93 7.51
C ILE A 163 4.85 -19.70 7.25
N ILE A 164 3.98 -19.20 6.37
CA ILE A 164 2.68 -19.82 6.06
C ILE A 164 2.90 -21.23 5.48
N SER A 165 3.90 -21.42 4.59
CA SER A 165 4.20 -22.73 4.01
C SER A 165 4.67 -23.79 5.01
N ARG A 166 5.08 -23.36 6.22
CA ARG A 166 5.48 -24.24 7.32
C ARG A 166 4.44 -24.42 8.41
N PHE A 167 3.56 -23.43 8.57
CA PHE A 167 2.64 -23.32 9.70
C PHE A 167 1.26 -22.86 9.26
N ASP A 168 0.39 -23.77 8.85
CA ASP A 168 -0.98 -23.48 8.38
C ASP A 168 -1.83 -22.69 9.41
N TRP A 169 -1.57 -22.89 10.72
CA TRP A 169 -2.25 -22.15 11.77
C TRP A 169 -2.03 -20.62 11.72
N VAL A 170 -0.97 -20.16 11.06
CA VAL A 170 -0.67 -18.74 10.89
C VAL A 170 -1.79 -18.02 10.13
N LEU A 171 -2.44 -18.68 9.18
CA LEU A 171 -3.60 -18.13 8.46
C LEU A 171 -4.79 -17.87 9.41
N ILE A 172 -4.97 -18.73 10.44
CA ILE A 172 -6.00 -18.51 11.46
C ILE A 172 -5.67 -17.28 12.32
N VAL A 173 -4.40 -17.12 12.71
CA VAL A 173 -3.95 -15.93 13.45
C VAL A 173 -4.15 -14.65 12.60
N PHE A 174 -3.82 -14.71 11.32
CA PHE A 174 -4.07 -13.61 10.39
C PHE A 174 -5.56 -13.30 10.27
N GLY A 175 -6.42 -14.31 10.15
CA GLY A 175 -7.86 -14.13 10.11
C GLY A 175 -8.40 -13.44 11.38
N LEU A 176 -7.97 -13.87 12.57
CA LEU A 176 -8.33 -13.23 13.83
C LEU A 176 -7.84 -11.78 13.90
N PHE A 177 -6.61 -11.53 13.45
CA PHE A 177 -6.03 -10.19 13.40
C PHE A 177 -6.82 -9.27 12.48
N LEU A 178 -7.19 -9.72 11.27
CA LEU A 178 -8.00 -8.93 10.34
C LEU A 178 -9.40 -8.63 10.88
N VAL A 179 -10.05 -9.58 11.54
CA VAL A 179 -11.35 -9.34 12.21
C VAL A 179 -11.18 -8.30 13.32
N TYR A 180 -10.14 -8.42 14.14
CA TYR A 180 -9.83 -7.43 15.18
C TYR A 180 -9.60 -6.03 14.58
N SER A 181 -8.77 -5.93 13.54
CA SER A 181 -8.49 -4.66 12.82
C SER A 181 -9.77 -4.06 12.25
N ALA A 182 -10.62 -4.87 11.60
CA ALA A 182 -11.91 -4.42 11.07
C ALA A 182 -12.82 -3.84 12.15
N VAL A 183 -12.98 -4.54 13.27
CA VAL A 183 -13.82 -4.11 14.40
C VAL A 183 -13.25 -2.82 15.03
N LYS A 184 -11.94 -2.77 15.26
CA LYS A 184 -11.26 -1.60 15.81
C LYS A 184 -11.43 -0.38 14.90
N MET A 185 -11.16 -0.53 13.60
CA MET A 185 -11.32 0.54 12.60
C MET A 185 -12.78 1.02 12.53
N PHE A 186 -13.74 0.10 12.56
CA PHE A 186 -15.16 0.46 12.57
C PHE A 186 -15.56 1.24 13.84
N ALA A 187 -15.05 0.86 15.01
CA ALA A 187 -15.32 1.53 16.28
C ALA A 187 -14.69 2.93 16.36
N THR A 188 -13.56 3.16 15.70
CA THR A 188 -12.83 4.44 15.73
C THR A 188 -13.14 5.35 14.54
N ARG A 189 -13.93 4.90 13.54
CA ARG A 189 -14.17 5.61 12.26
C ARG A 189 -14.69 7.04 12.38
N ASN A 190 -15.39 7.37 13.48
CA ASN A 190 -15.97 8.70 13.72
C ASN A 190 -15.15 9.56 14.67
N LYS A 191 -13.98 9.12 15.09
CA LYS A 191 -13.08 9.92 15.92
C LYS A 191 -12.16 10.72 15.00
N ASP A 192 -12.05 12.02 15.26
CA ASP A 192 -11.03 12.85 14.61
C ASP A 192 -9.65 12.35 15.05
N GLU A 193 -8.94 11.73 14.13
CA GLU A 193 -7.58 11.27 14.36
C GLU A 193 -6.63 12.46 14.19
N HIS A 194 -6.33 13.17 15.29
CA HIS A 194 -5.21 14.09 15.30
C HIS A 194 -3.92 13.33 15.57
N ILE A 195 -2.99 13.38 14.63
CA ILE A 195 -1.65 12.83 14.83
C ILE A 195 -0.85 13.81 15.69
N ASP A 196 -0.64 13.44 16.95
CA ASP A 196 0.29 14.13 17.83
C ASP A 196 1.71 13.68 17.49
N VAL A 197 2.44 14.51 16.75
CA VAL A 197 3.80 14.24 16.26
C VAL A 197 4.77 13.90 17.38
N GLU A 198 4.68 14.61 18.52
CA GLU A 198 5.60 14.42 19.64
C GLU A 198 5.37 13.08 20.36
N ARG A 199 4.15 12.56 20.32
CA ARG A 199 3.79 11.27 20.91
C ARG A 199 4.07 10.07 20.03
N GLN A 200 4.38 10.26 18.75
CA GLN A 200 4.71 9.18 17.84
C GLN A 200 5.96 8.42 18.35
N PRO A 201 5.88 7.07 18.53
CA PRO A 201 7.01 6.30 19.08
C PRO A 201 8.26 6.41 18.21
N VAL A 202 8.10 6.49 16.89
CA VAL A 202 9.20 6.64 15.93
C VAL A 202 9.85 8.01 16.05
N VAL A 203 9.07 9.10 16.18
CA VAL A 203 9.61 10.44 16.36
C VAL A 203 10.40 10.52 17.66
N ARG A 204 9.85 9.96 18.74
CA ARG A 204 10.52 9.92 20.04
C ARG A 204 11.82 9.10 19.99
N PHE A 205 11.81 7.97 19.27
CA PHE A 205 13.02 7.18 19.06
C PHE A 205 14.07 7.96 18.26
N LEU A 206 13.69 8.58 17.14
CA LEU A 206 14.60 9.36 16.29
C LEU A 206 15.18 10.56 17.06
N SER A 207 14.36 11.32 17.78
CA SER A 207 14.83 12.47 18.54
C SER A 207 15.73 12.10 19.73
N ARG A 208 15.60 10.87 20.25
CA ARG A 208 16.45 10.38 21.35
C ARG A 208 17.82 9.89 20.87
N TYR A 209 17.89 9.24 19.72
CA TYR A 209 19.11 8.59 19.23
C TYR A 209 19.83 9.36 18.13
N PHE A 210 19.13 10.26 17.44
CA PHE A 210 19.67 11.03 16.33
C PHE A 210 19.52 12.54 16.59
N ARG A 211 20.41 13.31 15.98
CA ARG A 211 20.34 14.78 16.03
C ARG A 211 19.34 15.25 14.99
N VAL A 212 18.23 15.83 15.42
CA VAL A 212 17.20 16.38 14.53
C VAL A 212 17.42 17.89 14.42
N TYR A 213 17.48 18.39 13.18
CA TYR A 213 17.52 19.80 12.86
C TYR A 213 16.10 20.35 12.95
N PRO A 214 15.87 21.53 13.58
CA PRO A 214 14.51 22.01 13.89
C PRO A 214 13.78 22.64 12.71
N ARG A 215 14.38 22.76 11.52
CA ARG A 215 13.82 23.48 10.37
C ARG A 215 13.91 22.65 9.09
N PHE A 216 13.00 22.92 8.16
CA PHE A 216 13.11 22.40 6.80
C PHE A 216 14.19 23.16 6.04
N GLU A 217 15.03 22.47 5.29
CA GLU A 217 16.08 23.04 4.44
C GLU A 217 15.90 22.55 3.00
N GLY A 218 14.84 23.04 2.36
CA GLY A 218 14.43 22.61 1.03
C GLY A 218 14.16 21.11 0.99
N ASP A 219 14.64 20.43 -0.03
CA ASP A 219 14.50 18.99 -0.27
C ASP A 219 15.53 18.10 0.43
N ARG A 220 16.38 18.70 1.28
CA ARG A 220 17.47 17.96 1.92
C ARG A 220 16.99 17.12 3.10
N PHE A 221 17.30 15.84 3.09
CA PHE A 221 17.03 14.91 4.20
C PHE A 221 18.05 15.04 5.34
N MET A 222 19.28 15.45 5.03
CA MET A 222 20.36 15.59 6.00
C MET A 222 21.11 16.90 5.77
N VAL A 223 21.49 17.53 6.86
CA VAL A 223 22.28 18.77 6.84
C VAL A 223 23.41 18.70 7.84
N TYR A 224 24.50 19.41 7.53
CA TYR A 224 25.54 19.64 8.52
C TYR A 224 25.21 20.95 9.23
N ALA A 225 25.08 20.88 10.56
CA ALA A 225 24.78 22.06 11.39
C ALA A 225 25.58 22.04 12.68
N ARG A 226 25.81 23.23 13.24
CA ARG A 226 26.43 23.46 14.54
C ARG A 226 25.45 24.23 15.42
N LYS A 227 25.37 23.85 16.69
CA LYS A 227 24.62 24.62 17.68
C LYS A 227 25.43 25.83 18.14
N GLU A 228 24.90 27.04 17.94
CA GLU A 228 25.48 28.30 18.44
C GLU A 228 24.46 28.91 19.40
N GLY A 229 24.71 28.76 20.73
CA GLY A 229 23.74 29.12 21.75
C GLY A 229 22.46 28.28 21.65
N ASP A 230 21.31 28.91 21.51
CA ASP A 230 20.02 28.26 21.34
C ASP A 230 19.64 28.03 19.86
N ASN A 231 20.43 28.54 18.93
CA ASN A 231 20.18 28.42 17.49
C ASN A 231 21.05 27.36 16.82
N TYR A 232 20.53 26.79 15.72
CA TYR A 232 21.28 25.94 14.83
C TYR A 232 21.67 26.74 13.59
N VAL A 233 22.97 26.68 13.22
CA VAL A 233 23.51 27.32 12.01
C VAL A 233 24.05 26.23 11.10
N LEU A 234 23.72 26.32 9.80
CA LEU A 234 24.30 25.43 8.81
C LEU A 234 25.80 25.64 8.75
N ALA A 235 26.57 24.57 8.87
CA ALA A 235 28.03 24.60 8.86
C ALA A 235 28.59 23.36 8.16
N ASP A 236 29.59 23.56 7.33
CA ASP A 236 30.27 22.42 6.69
C ASP A 236 30.96 21.55 7.73
N ARG A 237 31.15 20.29 7.36
CA ARG A 237 31.90 19.31 8.17
C ARG A 237 33.29 19.84 8.57
N ARG A 238 33.94 20.61 7.69
CA ARG A 238 35.26 21.24 7.93
C ARG A 238 35.21 22.33 9.00
N HIS A 239 34.05 22.93 9.25
CA HIS A 239 33.84 24.00 10.21
C HIS A 239 33.10 23.53 11.48
N GLY A 240 33.22 22.24 11.81
CA GLY A 240 32.65 21.65 13.03
C GLY A 240 31.15 21.35 12.94
N GLY A 241 30.58 21.34 11.73
CA GLY A 241 29.21 20.89 11.52
C GLY A 241 29.06 19.40 11.79
N LEU A 242 28.02 19.03 12.55
CA LEU A 242 27.62 17.65 12.79
C LEU A 242 26.43 17.32 11.90
N LEU A 243 26.32 16.05 11.50
CA LEU A 243 25.22 15.58 10.68
C LEU A 243 23.92 15.61 11.50
N HIS A 244 22.89 16.24 10.97
CA HIS A 244 21.55 16.30 11.53
C HIS A 244 20.53 15.80 10.51
N PHE A 245 19.50 15.14 10.99
CA PHE A 245 18.33 14.74 10.22
C PHE A 245 17.36 15.92 10.12
N THR A 246 16.85 16.23 8.95
CA THR A 246 15.82 17.24 8.77
C THR A 246 14.44 16.68 9.14
N PRO A 247 13.45 17.54 9.42
CA PRO A 247 12.07 17.11 9.60
C PRO A 247 11.53 16.32 8.40
N LEU A 248 12.05 16.60 7.20
CA LEU A 248 11.67 15.89 5.98
C LEU A 248 12.04 14.40 6.04
N LEU A 249 13.26 14.07 6.49
CA LEU A 249 13.67 12.67 6.71
C LEU A 249 12.83 12.00 7.81
N VAL A 250 12.56 12.73 8.89
CA VAL A 250 11.71 12.21 9.97
C VAL A 250 10.32 11.88 9.43
N THR A 251 9.75 12.73 8.58
CA THR A 251 8.46 12.48 7.93
C THR A 251 8.49 11.21 7.07
N VAL A 252 9.54 11.02 6.23
CA VAL A 252 9.70 9.78 5.44
C VAL A 252 9.71 8.56 6.35
N VAL A 253 10.52 8.56 7.42
CA VAL A 253 10.61 7.43 8.35
C VAL A 253 9.28 7.15 9.06
N VAL A 254 8.51 8.18 9.41
CA VAL A 254 7.17 8.01 10.00
C VAL A 254 6.19 7.42 8.99
N ILE A 255 6.24 7.84 7.72
CA ILE A 255 5.41 7.27 6.64
C ILE A 255 5.76 5.81 6.43
N GLU A 256 7.06 5.45 6.32
CA GLU A 256 7.52 4.08 6.19
C GLU A 256 7.07 3.19 7.36
N PHE A 257 7.17 3.71 8.57
CA PHE A 257 6.70 2.98 9.75
C PHE A 257 5.18 2.80 9.74
N SER A 258 4.44 3.78 9.25
CA SER A 258 2.99 3.66 9.08
C SER A 258 2.63 2.64 8.01
N ASP A 259 3.31 2.65 6.85
CA ASP A 259 3.11 1.65 5.79
C ASP A 259 3.43 0.23 6.30
N LEU A 260 4.46 0.08 7.14
CA LEU A 260 4.76 -1.18 7.81
C LEU A 260 3.59 -1.68 8.67
N ILE A 261 2.95 -0.80 9.44
CA ILE A 261 1.78 -1.17 10.25
C ILE A 261 0.63 -1.63 9.33
N PHE A 262 0.37 -0.91 8.24
CA PHE A 262 -0.67 -1.29 7.28
C PHE A 262 -0.34 -2.56 6.50
N ALA A 263 0.94 -2.87 6.29
CA ALA A 263 1.36 -4.12 5.66
C ALA A 263 0.96 -5.35 6.50
N PHE A 264 0.87 -5.24 7.82
CA PHE A 264 0.34 -6.32 8.67
C PHE A 264 -1.13 -6.63 8.42
N ASP A 265 -1.93 -5.67 7.95
CA ASP A 265 -3.33 -5.88 7.57
C ASP A 265 -3.44 -6.34 6.11
N SER A 266 -2.71 -5.72 5.19
CA SER A 266 -2.86 -5.92 3.76
C SER A 266 -2.23 -7.23 3.26
N ILE A 267 -1.05 -7.59 3.73
CA ILE A 267 -0.35 -8.80 3.28
C ILE A 267 -1.13 -10.08 3.62
N PRO A 268 -1.62 -10.29 4.86
CA PRO A 268 -2.53 -11.40 5.15
C PRO A 268 -3.80 -11.42 4.32
N ALA A 269 -4.34 -10.23 4.02
CA ALA A 269 -5.53 -10.10 3.19
C ALA A 269 -5.29 -10.64 1.77
N VAL A 270 -4.14 -10.34 1.16
CA VAL A 270 -3.79 -10.86 -0.17
C VAL A 270 -3.46 -12.36 -0.10
N PHE A 271 -2.80 -12.84 0.97
CA PHE A 271 -2.57 -14.28 1.18
C PHE A 271 -3.87 -15.08 1.33
N SER A 272 -5.00 -14.46 1.69
CA SER A 272 -6.30 -15.12 1.68
C SER A 272 -6.81 -15.49 0.28
N VAL A 273 -6.24 -14.89 -0.74
CA VAL A 273 -6.59 -15.09 -2.15
C VAL A 273 -5.62 -16.04 -2.82
N SER A 274 -4.32 -15.83 -2.66
CA SER A 274 -3.28 -16.66 -3.25
C SER A 274 -2.17 -16.93 -2.26
N LEU A 275 -1.72 -18.18 -2.19
CA LEU A 275 -0.54 -18.57 -1.42
C LEU A 275 0.77 -18.46 -2.22
N ASP A 276 0.68 -18.11 -3.49
CA ASP A 276 1.83 -17.90 -4.36
C ASP A 276 2.49 -16.54 -4.04
N PRO A 277 3.73 -16.52 -3.49
CA PRO A 277 4.40 -15.29 -3.11
C PRO A 277 4.67 -14.35 -4.29
N TYR A 278 4.80 -14.89 -5.51
CA TYR A 278 5.01 -14.06 -6.70
C TYR A 278 3.73 -13.31 -7.07
N VAL A 279 2.59 -13.99 -7.05
CA VAL A 279 1.28 -13.36 -7.30
C VAL A 279 0.98 -12.28 -6.27
N VAL A 280 1.23 -12.60 -4.98
CA VAL A 280 1.08 -11.64 -3.86
C VAL A 280 2.02 -10.45 -4.05
N PHE A 281 3.27 -10.67 -4.43
CA PHE A 281 4.24 -9.61 -4.66
C PHE A 281 3.85 -8.73 -5.85
N PHE A 282 3.51 -9.32 -7.00
CA PHE A 282 3.14 -8.55 -8.19
C PHE A 282 1.91 -7.68 -7.94
N SER A 283 0.85 -8.23 -7.33
CA SER A 283 -0.36 -7.48 -7.01
C SER A 283 -0.08 -6.29 -6.09
N ASN A 284 0.76 -6.49 -5.08
CA ASN A 284 1.19 -5.43 -4.17
C ASN A 284 2.01 -4.34 -4.87
N ILE A 285 3.00 -4.73 -5.68
CA ILE A 285 3.86 -3.75 -6.37
C ILE A 285 3.06 -2.88 -7.32
N PHE A 286 2.20 -3.48 -8.16
CA PHE A 286 1.35 -2.69 -9.06
C PHE A 286 0.38 -1.77 -8.31
N ALA A 287 -0.10 -2.17 -7.13
CA ALA A 287 -0.92 -1.30 -6.30
C ALA A 287 -0.15 -0.09 -5.75
N ILE A 288 1.12 -0.30 -5.35
CA ILE A 288 2.00 0.76 -4.82
C ILE A 288 2.42 1.74 -5.91
N LEU A 289 2.75 1.28 -7.12
CA LEU A 289 3.22 2.14 -8.21
C LEU A 289 2.29 3.32 -8.50
N GLY A 290 0.98 3.14 -8.36
CA GLY A 290 0.01 4.23 -8.53
C GLY A 290 -0.29 5.04 -7.27
N LEU A 291 0.35 4.77 -6.13
CA LEU A 291 0.02 5.43 -4.85
C LEU A 291 0.23 6.94 -4.89
N ARG A 292 1.34 7.40 -5.49
CA ARG A 292 1.65 8.83 -5.58
C ARG A 292 0.58 9.60 -6.35
N ALA A 293 0.23 9.14 -7.55
CA ALA A 293 -0.81 9.76 -8.34
C ALA A 293 -2.15 9.74 -7.61
N MET A 294 -2.48 8.62 -6.96
CA MET A 294 -3.69 8.47 -6.17
C MET A 294 -3.69 9.35 -4.91
N PHE A 295 -2.53 9.61 -4.30
CA PHE A 295 -2.40 10.56 -3.19
C PHE A 295 -2.82 11.97 -3.61
N PHE A 296 -2.28 12.50 -4.70
CA PHE A 296 -2.65 13.83 -5.19
C PHE A 296 -4.13 13.89 -5.65
N LEU A 297 -4.63 12.83 -6.28
CA LEU A 297 -6.04 12.76 -6.63
C LEU A 297 -6.92 12.76 -5.38
N LEU A 298 -6.59 11.92 -4.39
CA LEU A 298 -7.37 11.79 -3.17
C LEU A 298 -7.27 13.04 -2.29
N SER A 299 -6.09 13.65 -2.17
CA SER A 299 -5.92 14.89 -1.39
C SER A 299 -6.79 16.04 -1.91
N ALA A 300 -7.07 16.06 -3.21
CA ALA A 300 -7.93 17.06 -3.83
C ALA A 300 -9.44 16.81 -3.62
N ILE A 301 -9.84 15.58 -3.27
CA ILE A 301 -11.24 15.14 -3.16
C ILE A 301 -11.54 14.37 -1.86
N ALA A 302 -10.62 14.43 -0.89
CA ALA A 302 -10.68 13.64 0.35
C ALA A 302 -12.02 13.78 1.09
N ASP A 303 -12.57 15.00 1.16
CA ASP A 303 -13.83 15.29 1.84
C ASP A 303 -15.05 14.58 1.22
N ARG A 304 -14.91 14.07 -0.01
CA ARG A 304 -16.01 13.39 -0.72
C ARG A 304 -16.04 11.87 -0.48
N PHE A 305 -14.95 11.24 0.05
CA PHE A 305 -14.84 9.79 0.18
C PHE A 305 -15.11 9.22 1.58
N ARG A 306 -16.10 9.76 2.28
CA ARG A 306 -16.48 9.39 3.65
C ARG A 306 -16.76 7.89 3.85
N TYR A 307 -17.43 7.26 2.89
CA TYR A 307 -17.85 5.85 3.03
C TYR A 307 -16.76 4.85 2.67
N LEU A 308 -15.61 5.31 2.15
CA LEU A 308 -14.52 4.41 1.77
C LEU A 308 -13.90 3.69 2.98
N LYS A 309 -13.69 4.40 4.10
CA LYS A 309 -13.25 3.79 5.37
C LYS A 309 -14.21 2.68 5.84
N THR A 310 -15.52 2.87 5.69
CA THR A 310 -16.51 1.83 6.01
C THR A 310 -16.41 0.64 5.07
N GLY A 311 -16.16 0.87 3.78
CA GLY A 311 -15.92 -0.19 2.80
C GLY A 311 -14.68 -1.03 3.14
N VAL A 312 -13.57 -0.39 3.53
CA VAL A 312 -12.35 -1.08 3.99
C VAL A 312 -12.64 -1.95 5.22
N CYS A 313 -13.37 -1.43 6.23
CA CYS A 313 -13.75 -2.23 7.40
C CYS A 313 -14.54 -3.49 6.99
N LEU A 314 -15.48 -3.36 6.07
CA LEU A 314 -16.31 -4.47 5.59
C LEU A 314 -15.47 -5.50 4.82
N LEU A 315 -14.49 -5.05 4.02
CA LEU A 315 -13.56 -5.94 3.33
C LEU A 315 -12.67 -6.70 4.29
N LEU A 316 -12.02 -6.02 5.25
CA LEU A 316 -11.17 -6.67 6.25
C LEU A 316 -11.95 -7.70 7.06
N LEU A 317 -13.20 -7.38 7.43
CA LEU A 317 -14.08 -8.31 8.12
C LEU A 317 -14.39 -9.56 7.26
N PHE A 318 -14.77 -9.35 5.99
CA PHE A 318 -15.05 -10.45 5.05
C PHE A 318 -13.83 -11.35 4.85
N ILE A 319 -12.65 -10.74 4.60
CA ILE A 319 -11.40 -11.47 4.36
C ILE A 319 -10.98 -12.22 5.63
N GLY A 320 -11.06 -11.58 6.79
CA GLY A 320 -10.75 -12.23 8.06
C GLY A 320 -11.65 -13.44 8.35
N ILE A 321 -12.96 -13.32 8.10
CA ILE A 321 -13.92 -14.43 8.21
C ILE A 321 -13.59 -15.53 7.18
N LYS A 322 -13.28 -15.17 5.93
CA LYS A 322 -12.87 -16.12 4.88
C LYS A 322 -11.66 -16.94 5.32
N LEU A 323 -10.64 -16.32 5.91
CA LEU A 323 -9.44 -17.02 6.42
C LEU A 323 -9.80 -17.97 7.58
N LEU A 324 -10.63 -17.54 8.52
CA LEU A 324 -11.04 -18.37 9.65
C LEU A 324 -11.89 -19.59 9.24
N LEU A 325 -12.76 -19.40 8.24
CA LEU A 325 -13.63 -20.45 7.73
C LEU A 325 -12.97 -21.30 6.63
N GLY A 326 -11.77 -20.97 6.19
CA GLY A 326 -11.12 -21.64 5.04
C GLY A 326 -10.95 -23.15 5.18
N HIS A 327 -10.90 -23.66 6.42
CA HIS A 327 -10.89 -25.10 6.68
C HIS A 327 -12.28 -25.76 6.62
N LEU A 328 -13.37 -24.98 6.70
CA LEU A 328 -14.76 -25.49 6.74
C LEU A 328 -15.49 -25.25 5.42
N VAL A 329 -15.25 -24.10 4.80
CA VAL A 329 -15.96 -23.66 3.60
C VAL A 329 -14.97 -23.02 2.64
N THR A 330 -14.89 -23.53 1.42
CA THR A 330 -14.08 -22.94 0.35
C THR A 330 -14.90 -21.90 -0.42
N ILE A 331 -14.62 -20.61 -0.15
CA ILE A 331 -15.19 -19.51 -0.95
C ILE A 331 -14.31 -19.31 -2.17
N SER A 332 -14.85 -19.50 -3.38
CA SER A 332 -14.08 -19.35 -4.60
C SER A 332 -13.59 -17.89 -4.78
N ASN A 333 -12.45 -17.74 -5.46
CA ASN A 333 -11.84 -16.43 -5.69
C ASN A 333 -12.75 -15.52 -6.54
N LEU A 334 -13.57 -16.11 -7.43
CA LEU A 334 -14.56 -15.37 -8.21
C LEU A 334 -15.62 -14.70 -7.34
N TRP A 335 -16.16 -15.38 -6.33
CA TRP A 335 -17.12 -14.82 -5.40
C TRP A 335 -16.46 -13.76 -4.49
N SER A 336 -15.22 -13.98 -4.09
CA SER A 336 -14.44 -12.99 -3.34
C SER A 336 -14.25 -11.72 -4.18
N LEU A 337 -13.86 -11.86 -5.44
CA LEU A 337 -13.69 -10.74 -6.37
C LEU A 337 -15.02 -9.97 -6.57
N ALA A 338 -16.13 -10.70 -6.81
CA ALA A 338 -17.45 -10.07 -6.97
C ALA A 338 -17.86 -9.28 -5.72
N PHE A 339 -17.64 -9.82 -4.53
CA PHE A 339 -17.91 -9.12 -3.28
C PHE A 339 -17.06 -7.86 -3.11
N ILE A 340 -15.74 -7.95 -3.39
CA ILE A 340 -14.80 -6.81 -3.31
C ILE A 340 -15.23 -5.70 -4.27
N LEU A 341 -15.55 -6.04 -5.52
CA LEU A 341 -16.04 -5.07 -6.51
C LEU A 341 -17.35 -4.43 -6.09
N ALA A 342 -18.28 -5.21 -5.53
CA ALA A 342 -19.55 -4.69 -5.03
C ALA A 342 -19.33 -3.70 -3.87
N VAL A 343 -18.52 -4.05 -2.87
CA VAL A 343 -18.22 -3.16 -1.74
C VAL A 343 -17.53 -1.89 -2.22
N LEU A 344 -16.54 -2.00 -3.13
CA LEU A 344 -15.84 -0.85 -3.71
C LEU A 344 -16.82 0.08 -4.42
N THR A 345 -17.62 -0.46 -5.33
CA THR A 345 -18.58 0.31 -6.12
C THR A 345 -19.61 1.01 -5.23
N VAL A 346 -20.20 0.28 -4.27
CA VAL A 346 -21.18 0.84 -3.33
C VAL A 346 -20.54 1.94 -2.47
N SER A 347 -19.32 1.74 -1.97
CA SER A 347 -18.61 2.74 -1.15
C SER A 347 -18.34 4.03 -1.93
N ILE A 348 -17.93 3.92 -3.19
CA ILE A 348 -17.67 5.07 -4.06
C ILE A 348 -19.00 5.77 -4.41
N VAL A 349 -20.02 5.03 -4.84
CA VAL A 349 -21.33 5.60 -5.21
C VAL A 349 -21.96 6.30 -4.01
N LEU A 350 -22.00 5.69 -2.83
CA LEU A 350 -22.52 6.32 -1.63
C LEU A 350 -21.73 7.59 -1.25
N SER A 351 -20.42 7.58 -1.43
CA SER A 351 -19.58 8.75 -1.17
C SER A 351 -19.88 9.92 -2.11
N ILE A 352 -20.28 9.63 -3.36
CA ILE A 352 -20.61 10.66 -4.35
C ILE A 352 -22.06 11.16 -4.19
N VAL A 353 -23.00 10.22 -3.93
CA VAL A 353 -24.45 10.53 -3.91
C VAL A 353 -24.88 11.20 -2.60
N ILE A 354 -24.24 10.86 -1.48
CA ILE A 354 -24.59 11.41 -0.17
C ILE A 354 -23.57 12.49 0.21
N PRO A 355 -23.84 13.77 -0.13
CA PRO A 355 -22.93 14.86 0.22
C PRO A 355 -22.87 15.05 1.74
N GLN A 356 -21.75 15.53 2.23
CA GLN A 356 -21.57 15.87 3.63
C GLN A 356 -22.50 17.04 3.97
N LYS A 357 -23.34 16.92 5.01
CA LYS A 357 -23.97 18.08 5.62
C LYS A 357 -22.83 18.94 6.19
N GLU A 358 -22.64 20.12 5.65
CA GLU A 358 -21.77 21.14 6.26
C GLU A 358 -22.23 21.37 7.69
N THR A 359 -21.45 20.89 8.64
CA THR A 359 -21.65 21.26 10.04
C THR A 359 -21.12 22.69 10.14
N ASN A 360 -22.01 23.67 10.18
CA ASN A 360 -21.72 25.09 10.33
C ASN A 360 -20.88 25.32 11.61
N SER A 361 -19.57 25.15 11.48
CA SER A 361 -18.60 25.57 12.52
C SER A 361 -18.40 27.09 12.54
N GLN A 362 -19.08 27.84 11.67
CA GLN A 362 -18.99 29.31 11.64
C GLN A 362 -19.93 30.02 12.63
N GLU A 363 -20.96 29.35 13.14
CA GLU A 363 -21.88 29.98 14.10
C GLU A 363 -21.32 30.05 15.54
N GLN A 364 -20.31 29.25 15.89
CA GLN A 364 -19.73 29.31 17.25
C GLN A 364 -18.66 30.38 17.43
N THR A 365 -18.10 30.92 16.36
CA THR A 365 -17.11 32.02 16.44
C THR A 365 -17.78 33.39 16.42
N ALA A 366 -18.91 33.55 15.74
CA ALA A 366 -19.66 34.80 15.69
C ALA A 366 -20.44 35.10 17.00
N GLY A 367 -20.86 34.06 17.73
CA GLY A 367 -21.58 34.23 19.01
C GLY A 367 -20.69 34.64 20.21
N LYS A 368 -19.37 34.49 20.09
CA LYS A 368 -18.42 34.88 21.13
C LYS A 368 -17.82 36.30 20.99
N GLU A 369 -17.99 36.92 19.83
CA GLU A 369 -17.55 38.30 19.60
C GLU A 369 -18.63 39.34 19.92
N THR A 370 -19.89 38.92 20.16
CA THR A 370 -20.99 39.86 20.52
C THR A 370 -21.26 39.95 22.01
N GLU A 371 -20.53 39.19 22.84
CA GLU A 371 -20.60 39.25 24.33
C GLU A 371 -19.32 39.81 24.99
N ARG A 372 -18.51 40.58 24.23
CA ARG A 372 -17.40 41.34 24.85
C ARG A 372 -17.53 42.82 24.61
#